data_7c948e1d1a99b344d7fe507a8e41b3c1
#
_entry.id   7c948e1d1a99b344d7fe507a8e41b3c1
#
_cell.length_a   1.000
_cell.length_b   1.000
_cell.length_c   1.000
_cell.angle_alpha   90.00
_cell.angle_beta   90.00
_cell.angle_gamma   90.00
#
_symmetry.space_group_name_H-M   'P 1'
#
loop_
_entity.id
_entity.type
_entity.pdbx_description
1 polymer ?
#
loop_
_entity_poly.entity_id
_entity_poly.type
_entity_poly.pdbx_seq_one_letter_code
_entity_poly.pdbx_strand_id
1 'polypeptide(L)'
;DLYKELRSYTPYIGKLYSKNLQQQNGEQYVIITTCMSGEGAAIKLGDLICSALPLVKECSIEIIPCNTETFKQKDLSGKRVLAVVGACDLHIQDVAYISSDKIILEDGFSQLNQIIAMNLGVEGEEIVSANLMTNNFLKETLVFLDPIKADALIRKSFRVISKMLDIDDYNRVLIGYMLHVGCMIERCIRKEEMPYVGMEERIKADEKLYHIIQTALRILEDEFQITISDTEIAYVMDIFDTE
;
A
#
# COMPACT_ATOMS: atom_id res chain seq x y z
N ASP A 1 40.34 0.36 6.34
CA ASP A 1 39.07 0.06 6.98
C ASP A 1 38.25 -0.89 6.12
N LEU A 2 38.59 -2.18 6.21
CA LEU A 2 38.07 -3.27 5.35
C LEU A 2 36.53 -3.33 5.31
N TYR A 3 35.88 -2.95 6.40
CA TYR A 3 34.42 -2.90 6.53
C TYR A 3 33.76 -1.80 5.68
N LYS A 4 34.44 -0.66 5.48
CA LYS A 4 33.94 0.41 4.59
C LYS A 4 34.15 0.06 3.13
N GLU A 5 35.21 -0.62 2.80
CA GLU A 5 35.47 -1.11 1.43
C GLU A 5 34.48 -2.22 1.04
N LEU A 6 34.21 -3.19 1.93
CA LEU A 6 33.23 -4.25 1.66
C LEU A 6 31.81 -3.70 1.45
N ARG A 7 31.38 -2.69 2.21
CA ARG A 7 30.09 -2.01 1.99
C ARG A 7 29.97 -1.31 0.63
N SER A 8 31.07 -0.86 0.05
CA SER A 8 31.05 -0.21 -1.28
C SER A 8 30.89 -1.20 -2.43
N TYR A 9 31.17 -2.49 -2.22
CA TYR A 9 31.05 -3.54 -3.23
C TYR A 9 29.72 -4.30 -3.19
N THR A 10 28.98 -4.25 -2.09
CA THR A 10 27.70 -4.98 -1.94
C THR A 10 26.67 -4.59 -3.01
N PRO A 11 26.44 -3.30 -3.34
CA PRO A 11 25.52 -2.90 -4.42
C PRO A 11 25.95 -3.40 -5.81
N TYR A 12 27.26 -3.56 -6.00
CA TYR A 12 27.81 -4.02 -7.29
C TYR A 12 27.63 -5.53 -7.49
N ILE A 13 27.75 -6.28 -6.41
CA ILE A 13 27.56 -7.75 -6.42
C ILE A 13 26.07 -8.08 -6.67
N GLY A 14 25.14 -7.38 -6.03
CA GLY A 14 23.71 -7.53 -6.24
C GLY A 14 23.30 -7.28 -7.70
N LYS A 15 23.80 -6.19 -8.31
CA LYS A 15 23.58 -5.87 -9.72
C LYS A 15 24.14 -6.92 -10.68
N LEU A 16 25.30 -7.49 -10.37
CA LEU A 16 25.90 -8.55 -11.19
C LEU A 16 25.11 -9.86 -11.07
N TYR A 17 24.61 -10.18 -9.87
CA TYR A 17 23.85 -11.39 -9.61
C TYR A 17 22.48 -11.31 -10.29
N SER A 18 21.75 -10.19 -10.16
CA SER A 18 20.45 -10.00 -10.80
C SER A 18 20.54 -10.00 -12.33
N LYS A 19 21.58 -9.37 -12.90
CA LYS A 19 21.84 -9.42 -14.33
C LYS A 19 22.12 -10.85 -14.83
N ASN A 20 22.86 -11.63 -14.06
CA ASN A 20 23.17 -13.02 -14.42
C ASN A 20 21.93 -13.93 -14.31
N LEU A 21 21.05 -13.72 -13.29
CA LEU A 21 19.80 -14.47 -13.14
C LEU A 21 18.77 -14.10 -14.21
N GLN A 22 18.61 -12.81 -14.53
CA GLN A 22 17.77 -12.37 -15.63
C GLN A 22 18.26 -12.87 -16.99
N GLN A 23 19.58 -12.96 -17.19
CA GLN A 23 20.16 -13.51 -18.41
C GLN A 23 20.04 -15.04 -18.51
N GLN A 24 19.97 -15.76 -17.38
CA GLN A 24 19.83 -17.21 -17.39
C GLN A 24 18.38 -17.69 -17.63
N ASN A 25 17.37 -16.95 -17.15
CA ASN A 25 15.98 -17.39 -17.23
C ASN A 25 15.09 -16.51 -18.15
N GLY A 26 15.56 -15.36 -18.59
CA GLY A 26 14.80 -14.43 -19.46
C GLY A 26 13.54 -13.84 -18.77
N GLU A 27 13.35 -14.06 -17.47
CA GLU A 27 12.19 -13.60 -16.70
C GLU A 27 12.52 -12.32 -15.93
N GLN A 28 11.59 -11.37 -15.95
CA GLN A 28 11.67 -10.16 -15.13
C GLN A 28 10.96 -10.39 -13.79
N TYR A 29 11.66 -10.15 -12.68
CA TYR A 29 11.06 -10.25 -11.36
C TYR A 29 10.18 -9.04 -11.04
N VAL A 30 8.99 -9.30 -10.48
CA VAL A 30 8.03 -8.25 -10.15
C VAL A 30 7.42 -8.46 -8.77
N ILE A 31 7.09 -7.36 -8.10
CA ILE A 31 6.23 -7.32 -6.93
C ILE A 31 4.97 -6.55 -7.32
N ILE A 32 3.81 -7.11 -7.03
CA ILE A 32 2.54 -6.45 -7.30
C ILE A 32 2.09 -5.76 -6.01
N THR A 33 1.82 -4.46 -6.09
CA THR A 33 1.21 -3.73 -4.98
C THR A 33 -0.27 -3.49 -5.24
N THR A 34 -1.13 -3.74 -4.22
CA THR A 34 -2.58 -3.73 -4.39
C THR A 34 -3.26 -2.73 -3.46
N CYS A 35 -4.34 -2.10 -3.98
CA CYS A 35 -5.26 -1.29 -3.20
C CYS A 35 -6.70 -1.55 -3.62
N MET A 36 -7.65 -1.42 -2.71
CA MET A 36 -9.08 -1.62 -2.99
C MET A 36 -9.64 -0.53 -3.91
N SER A 37 -9.24 0.72 -3.70
CA SER A 37 -9.85 1.92 -4.25
C SER A 37 -9.04 2.64 -5.33
N GLY A 38 -8.29 1.92 -6.15
CA GLY A 38 -7.49 2.52 -7.22
C GLY A 38 -5.98 2.41 -7.02
N GLU A 39 -5.21 2.85 -8.00
CA GLU A 39 -3.76 2.61 -8.02
C GLU A 39 -2.95 3.57 -7.13
N GLY A 40 -3.54 4.68 -6.65
CA GLY A 40 -2.80 5.71 -5.92
C GLY A 40 -2.11 5.20 -4.65
N ALA A 41 -2.84 4.49 -3.78
CA ALA A 41 -2.26 3.91 -2.57
C ALA A 41 -1.33 2.72 -2.89
N ALA A 42 -1.62 1.97 -3.96
CA ALA A 42 -0.73 0.90 -4.43
C ALA A 42 0.62 1.45 -4.93
N ILE A 43 0.62 2.59 -5.64
CA ILE A 43 1.84 3.29 -6.06
C ILE A 43 2.66 3.71 -4.83
N LYS A 44 2.01 4.34 -3.85
CA LYS A 44 2.69 4.80 -2.63
C LYS A 44 3.26 3.65 -1.80
N LEU A 45 2.54 2.53 -1.73
CA LEU A 45 3.06 1.32 -1.11
C LEU A 45 4.29 0.79 -1.85
N GLY A 46 4.30 0.85 -3.18
CA GLY A 46 5.45 0.51 -4.01
C GLY A 46 6.66 1.42 -3.74
N ASP A 47 6.45 2.74 -3.64
CA ASP A 47 7.49 3.70 -3.29
C ASP A 47 8.10 3.38 -1.91
N LEU A 48 7.25 3.05 -0.94
CA LEU A 48 7.68 2.63 0.39
C LEU A 48 8.53 1.36 0.34
N ILE A 49 8.08 0.33 -0.38
CA ILE A 49 8.84 -0.91 -0.55
C ILE A 49 10.20 -0.63 -1.19
N CYS A 50 10.25 0.19 -2.24
CA CYS A 50 11.50 0.59 -2.88
C CYS A 50 12.44 1.36 -1.96
N SER A 51 11.90 2.13 -1.03
CA SER A 51 12.68 2.91 -0.05
C SER A 51 13.20 2.03 1.09
N ALA A 52 12.37 1.07 1.52
CA ALA A 52 12.64 0.20 2.65
C ALA A 52 13.57 -0.97 2.31
N LEU A 53 13.48 -1.49 1.09
CA LEU A 53 14.17 -2.70 0.65
C LEU A 53 15.20 -2.40 -0.46
N PRO A 54 16.49 -2.23 -0.10
CA PRO A 54 17.54 -1.99 -1.08
C PRO A 54 17.60 -3.04 -2.19
N LEU A 55 17.33 -4.32 -1.87
CA LEU A 55 17.30 -5.42 -2.84
C LEU A 55 16.34 -5.17 -4.02
N VAL A 56 15.24 -4.45 -3.81
CA VAL A 56 14.29 -4.13 -4.89
C VAL A 56 14.97 -3.31 -5.99
N LYS A 57 15.76 -2.31 -5.61
CA LYS A 57 16.50 -1.47 -6.55
C LYS A 57 17.75 -2.18 -7.10
N GLU A 58 18.50 -2.84 -6.24
CA GLU A 58 19.74 -3.53 -6.60
C GLU A 58 19.49 -4.67 -7.58
N CYS A 59 18.41 -5.42 -7.37
CA CYS A 59 18.02 -6.54 -8.22
C CYS A 59 17.09 -6.14 -9.38
N SER A 60 16.83 -4.84 -9.57
CA SER A 60 15.97 -4.31 -10.64
C SER A 60 14.58 -4.96 -10.66
N ILE A 61 13.99 -5.19 -9.47
CA ILE A 61 12.65 -5.74 -9.33
C ILE A 61 11.64 -4.64 -9.70
N GLU A 62 10.74 -4.95 -10.63
CA GLU A 62 9.68 -4.03 -11.04
C GLU A 62 8.55 -4.03 -10.01
N ILE A 63 8.03 -2.86 -9.66
CA ILE A 63 6.80 -2.73 -8.87
C ILE A 63 5.64 -2.47 -9.82
N ILE A 64 4.59 -3.29 -9.74
CA ILE A 64 3.38 -3.16 -10.56
C ILE A 64 2.21 -2.79 -9.63
N PRO A 65 1.83 -1.50 -9.57
CA PRO A 65 0.65 -1.10 -8.83
C PRO A 65 -0.62 -1.48 -9.58
N CYS A 66 -1.64 -1.97 -8.87
CA CYS A 66 -2.95 -2.27 -9.44
C CYS A 66 -4.06 -2.31 -8.37
N ASN A 67 -5.29 -2.38 -8.84
CA ASN A 67 -6.44 -2.85 -8.08
C ASN A 67 -6.94 -4.18 -8.69
N THR A 68 -7.98 -4.77 -8.13
CA THR A 68 -8.55 -6.04 -8.61
C THR A 68 -9.07 -5.99 -10.06
N GLU A 69 -9.48 -4.83 -10.54
CA GLU A 69 -9.97 -4.64 -11.91
C GLU A 69 -8.83 -4.42 -12.89
N THR A 70 -7.91 -3.50 -12.55
CA THR A 70 -6.78 -3.18 -13.43
C THR A 70 -5.79 -4.33 -13.51
N PHE A 71 -5.70 -5.18 -12.48
CA PHE A 71 -4.88 -6.39 -12.52
C PHE A 71 -5.21 -7.30 -13.70
N LYS A 72 -6.50 -7.48 -14.03
CA LYS A 72 -6.93 -8.32 -15.16
C LYS A 72 -6.41 -7.84 -16.51
N GLN A 73 -5.98 -6.58 -16.60
CA GLN A 73 -5.47 -5.94 -17.80
C GLN A 73 -3.95 -5.89 -17.86
N LYS A 74 -3.26 -6.28 -16.77
CA LYS A 74 -1.79 -6.25 -16.71
C LYS A 74 -1.20 -7.44 -17.49
N ASP A 75 -0.25 -7.14 -18.35
CA ASP A 75 0.53 -8.17 -19.04
C ASP A 75 1.67 -8.64 -18.12
N LEU A 76 1.60 -9.90 -17.73
CA LEU A 76 2.61 -10.56 -16.92
C LEU A 76 3.45 -11.56 -17.72
N SER A 77 3.35 -11.55 -19.05
CA SER A 77 4.15 -12.45 -19.92
C SER A 77 5.65 -12.20 -19.73
N GLY A 78 6.39 -13.25 -19.46
CA GLY A 78 7.83 -13.16 -19.17
C GLY A 78 8.18 -12.52 -17.82
N LYS A 79 7.19 -12.32 -16.95
CA LYS A 79 7.38 -11.78 -15.59
C LYS A 79 7.15 -12.87 -14.56
N ARG A 80 8.02 -12.91 -13.55
CA ARG A 80 7.89 -13.77 -12.38
C ARG A 80 7.46 -12.94 -11.17
N VAL A 81 6.25 -13.17 -10.70
CA VAL A 81 5.71 -12.49 -9.53
C VAL A 81 6.32 -13.09 -8.26
N LEU A 82 7.01 -12.27 -7.46
CA LEU A 82 7.63 -12.68 -6.20
C LEU A 82 6.64 -12.64 -5.04
N ALA A 83 5.84 -11.58 -4.98
CA ALA A 83 4.82 -11.38 -3.95
C ALA A 83 3.73 -10.43 -4.43
N VAL A 84 2.56 -10.56 -3.81
CA VAL A 84 1.48 -9.55 -3.83
C VAL A 84 1.48 -8.87 -2.47
N VAL A 85 1.52 -7.54 -2.43
CA VAL A 85 1.58 -6.74 -1.20
C VAL A 85 0.49 -5.69 -1.23
N GLY A 86 -0.34 -5.61 -0.20
CA GLY A 86 -1.34 -4.55 -0.14
C GLY A 86 -2.68 -4.94 0.48
N ALA A 87 -3.73 -4.21 0.11
CA ALA A 87 -5.05 -4.35 0.69
C ALA A 87 -5.85 -5.54 0.14
N CYS A 88 -5.49 -6.05 -1.06
CA CYS A 88 -6.24 -7.13 -1.72
C CYS A 88 -5.32 -8.28 -2.10
N ASP A 89 -5.72 -9.51 -1.75
CA ASP A 89 -5.11 -10.71 -2.29
C ASP A 89 -5.66 -10.96 -3.71
N LEU A 90 -4.77 -11.14 -4.67
CA LEU A 90 -5.12 -11.45 -6.06
C LEU A 90 -5.22 -12.97 -6.32
N HIS A 91 -5.00 -13.79 -5.29
CA HIS A 91 -5.05 -15.27 -5.35
C HIS A 91 -4.21 -15.86 -6.49
N ILE A 92 -3.01 -15.31 -6.73
CA ILE A 92 -2.08 -15.85 -7.71
C ILE A 92 -1.47 -17.13 -7.15
N GLN A 93 -1.59 -18.22 -7.89
CA GLN A 93 -1.07 -19.53 -7.47
C GLN A 93 0.44 -19.46 -7.20
N ASP A 94 0.87 -20.08 -6.10
CA ASP A 94 2.27 -20.16 -5.65
C ASP A 94 2.96 -18.80 -5.40
N VAL A 95 2.19 -17.72 -5.24
CA VAL A 95 2.69 -16.39 -4.92
C VAL A 95 2.25 -15.99 -3.51
N ALA A 96 3.20 -15.53 -2.70
CA ALA A 96 2.92 -15.08 -1.35
C ALA A 96 2.13 -13.76 -1.36
N TYR A 97 1.10 -13.68 -0.50
CA TYR A 97 0.41 -12.44 -0.21
C TYR A 97 0.84 -11.89 1.15
N ILE A 98 1.16 -10.60 1.18
CA ILE A 98 1.50 -9.85 2.40
C ILE A 98 0.54 -8.67 2.49
N SER A 99 -0.32 -8.68 3.49
CA SER A 99 -1.29 -7.60 3.69
C SER A 99 -0.60 -6.28 4.09
N SER A 100 -1.26 -5.15 3.79
CA SER A 100 -0.72 -3.82 4.11
C SER A 100 -0.51 -3.60 5.61
N ASP A 101 -1.33 -4.21 6.46
CA ASP A 101 -1.17 -4.17 7.91
C ASP A 101 0.10 -4.91 8.36
N LYS A 102 0.41 -6.08 7.79
CA LYS A 102 1.67 -6.78 8.07
C LYS A 102 2.89 -5.96 7.68
N ILE A 103 2.84 -5.31 6.50
CA ILE A 103 3.93 -4.42 6.07
C ILE A 103 4.13 -3.28 7.05
N ILE A 104 3.05 -2.69 7.58
CA ILE A 104 3.10 -1.45 8.36
C ILE A 104 3.30 -1.71 9.86
N LEU A 105 2.66 -2.74 10.41
CA LEU A 105 2.62 -2.99 11.87
C LEU A 105 3.47 -4.14 12.36
N GLU A 106 3.77 -5.09 11.49
CA GLU A 106 4.46 -6.32 11.84
C GLU A 106 5.82 -6.43 11.14
N ASP A 107 6.20 -7.66 10.86
CA ASP A 107 7.47 -8.01 10.20
C ASP A 107 7.36 -8.19 8.68
N GLY A 108 6.31 -7.63 8.06
CA GLY A 108 6.02 -7.85 6.64
C GLY A 108 7.16 -7.42 5.71
N PHE A 109 7.92 -6.38 6.05
CA PHE A 109 9.14 -6.03 5.31
C PHE A 109 10.22 -7.11 5.42
N SER A 110 10.43 -7.69 6.60
CA SER A 110 11.35 -8.80 6.80
C SER A 110 10.91 -10.02 6.00
N GLN A 111 9.61 -10.33 6.01
CA GLN A 111 9.04 -11.42 5.22
C GLN A 111 9.23 -11.19 3.73
N LEU A 112 8.95 -9.98 3.23
CA LEU A 112 9.14 -9.63 1.82
C LEU A 112 10.61 -9.72 1.42
N ASN A 113 11.51 -9.23 2.26
CA ASN A 113 12.95 -9.32 2.02
C ASN A 113 13.44 -10.77 1.94
N GLN A 114 12.94 -11.64 2.82
CA GLN A 114 13.25 -13.08 2.77
C GLN A 114 12.73 -13.73 1.49
N ILE A 115 11.51 -13.39 1.04
CA ILE A 115 10.96 -13.89 -0.22
C ILE A 115 11.84 -13.46 -1.40
N ILE A 116 12.26 -12.20 -1.44
CA ILE A 116 13.17 -11.68 -2.46
C ILE A 116 14.49 -12.43 -2.41
N ALA A 117 15.11 -12.50 -1.24
CA ALA A 117 16.41 -13.13 -1.03
C ALA A 117 16.40 -14.61 -1.45
N MET A 118 15.37 -15.37 -1.05
CA MET A 118 15.22 -16.79 -1.41
C MET A 118 15.05 -17.00 -2.91
N ASN A 119 14.23 -16.17 -3.57
CA ASN A 119 14.01 -16.30 -5.03
C ASN A 119 15.21 -15.90 -5.86
N LEU A 120 16.02 -14.97 -5.36
CA LEU A 120 17.21 -14.48 -6.06
C LEU A 120 18.50 -15.17 -5.63
N GLY A 121 18.46 -16.01 -4.59
CA GLY A 121 19.65 -16.66 -4.05
C GLY A 121 20.68 -15.69 -3.48
N VAL A 122 20.22 -14.57 -2.90
CA VAL A 122 21.06 -13.54 -2.28
C VAL A 122 20.82 -13.50 -0.78
N GLU A 123 21.82 -13.04 -0.02
CA GLU A 123 21.64 -12.78 1.41
C GLU A 123 20.83 -11.49 1.59
N GLY A 124 19.70 -11.58 2.31
CA GLY A 124 18.88 -10.42 2.68
C GLY A 124 19.54 -9.68 3.87
N GLU A 125 19.72 -8.37 3.76
CA GLU A 125 20.17 -7.55 4.89
C GLU A 125 19.09 -7.49 5.99
N GLU A 126 19.55 -7.38 7.26
CA GLU A 126 18.64 -7.23 8.40
C GLU A 126 17.93 -5.87 8.35
N ILE A 127 16.59 -5.89 8.29
CA ILE A 127 15.79 -4.67 8.13
C ILE A 127 15.58 -4.01 9.49
N VAL A 128 15.91 -2.74 9.58
CA VAL A 128 15.63 -1.90 10.76
C VAL A 128 14.14 -1.66 10.91
N SER A 129 13.62 -1.98 12.08
CA SER A 129 12.22 -2.11 12.50
C SER A 129 11.15 -1.22 11.81
N ALA A 130 10.03 -1.84 11.48
CA ALA A 130 8.83 -1.27 10.83
C ALA A 130 8.24 -0.01 11.52
N ASN A 131 8.45 0.18 12.83
CA ASN A 131 7.94 1.34 13.58
C ASN A 131 8.52 2.70 13.14
N LEU A 132 9.74 2.71 12.60
CA LEU A 132 10.34 3.92 12.01
C LEU A 132 9.72 4.26 10.64
N MET A 133 9.22 3.25 9.94
CA MET A 133 8.68 3.41 8.60
C MET A 133 7.23 3.90 8.61
N THR A 134 6.43 3.52 9.60
CA THR A 134 5.03 3.96 9.72
C THR A 134 4.93 5.48 9.87
N ASN A 135 5.82 6.07 10.66
CA ASN A 135 5.92 7.53 10.80
C ASN A 135 6.44 8.23 9.53
N ASN A 136 7.24 7.54 8.72
CA ASN A 136 7.77 8.09 7.48
C ASN A 136 6.80 7.92 6.31
N PHE A 137 5.99 6.85 6.30
CA PHE A 137 5.02 6.59 5.23
C PHE A 137 4.02 7.74 5.03
N LEU A 138 3.37 8.20 6.10
CA LEU A 138 2.48 9.35 6.03
C LEU A 138 3.24 10.62 5.63
N LYS A 139 4.48 10.81 6.09
CA LYS A 139 5.31 11.96 5.71
C LYS A 139 5.70 11.95 4.23
N GLU A 140 5.97 10.78 3.66
CA GLU A 140 6.34 10.64 2.24
C GLU A 140 5.11 10.58 1.32
N THR A 141 3.98 10.14 1.84
CA THR A 141 2.73 9.99 1.08
C THR A 141 1.98 11.31 0.95
N LEU A 142 2.01 12.16 1.97
CA LEU A 142 1.28 13.41 1.99
C LEU A 142 2.19 14.56 1.49
N VAL A 143 1.95 15.01 0.27
CA VAL A 143 2.74 16.07 -0.39
C VAL A 143 2.19 17.47 -0.05
N PHE A 144 0.87 17.60 0.11
CA PHE A 144 0.19 18.87 0.31
C PHE A 144 -0.29 19.11 1.75
N LEU A 145 -0.16 18.12 2.62
CA LEU A 145 -0.67 18.15 3.98
C LEU A 145 0.46 18.05 5.00
N ASP A 146 0.30 18.74 6.13
CA ASP A 146 1.08 18.44 7.32
C ASP A 146 0.76 17.01 7.79
N PRO A 147 1.71 16.07 7.70
CA PRO A 147 1.45 14.66 8.02
C PRO A 147 1.01 14.43 9.46
N ILE A 148 1.49 15.24 10.41
CA ILE A 148 1.16 15.12 11.84
C ILE A 148 -0.30 15.53 12.05
N LYS A 149 -0.70 16.64 11.43
CA LYS A 149 -2.08 17.15 11.50
C LYS A 149 -3.04 16.19 10.82
N ALA A 150 -2.67 15.67 9.65
CA ALA A 150 -3.47 14.72 8.90
C ALA A 150 -3.67 13.41 9.68
N ASP A 151 -2.61 12.82 10.24
CA ASP A 151 -2.70 11.62 11.08
C ASP A 151 -3.68 11.80 12.24
N ALA A 152 -3.55 12.90 12.97
CA ALA A 152 -4.40 13.18 14.13
C ALA A 152 -5.89 13.30 13.75
N LEU A 153 -6.19 13.96 12.61
CA LEU A 153 -7.55 14.18 12.14
C LEU A 153 -8.17 12.91 11.53
N ILE A 154 -7.40 12.14 10.75
CA ILE A 154 -7.85 10.87 10.19
C ILE A 154 -8.16 9.88 11.32
N ARG A 155 -7.30 9.78 12.35
CA ARG A 155 -7.59 8.96 13.54
C ARG A 155 -8.80 9.45 14.31
N LYS A 156 -9.03 10.77 14.36
CA LYS A 156 -10.22 11.34 15.01
C LYS A 156 -11.49 10.97 14.26
N SER A 157 -11.50 11.05 12.93
CA SER A 157 -12.65 10.61 12.11
C SER A 157 -12.89 9.11 12.24
N PHE A 158 -11.85 8.27 12.22
CA PHE A 158 -11.98 6.83 12.44
C PHE A 158 -12.58 6.48 13.81
N ARG A 159 -12.20 7.20 14.87
CA ARG A 159 -12.80 7.00 16.20
C ARG A 159 -14.30 7.29 16.25
N VAL A 160 -14.82 8.16 15.40
CA VAL A 160 -16.26 8.39 15.28
C VAL A 160 -16.92 7.14 14.69
N ILE A 161 -16.34 6.58 13.63
CA ILE A 161 -16.87 5.37 12.98
C ILE A 161 -16.80 4.18 13.94
N SER A 162 -15.65 3.94 14.57
CA SER A 162 -15.43 2.79 15.47
C SER A 162 -16.27 2.79 16.74
N LYS A 163 -16.87 3.92 17.11
CA LYS A 163 -17.86 3.99 18.20
C LYS A 163 -19.27 3.59 17.77
N MET A 164 -19.54 3.61 16.47
CA MET A 164 -20.87 3.35 15.90
C MET A 164 -20.95 1.99 15.19
N LEU A 165 -19.80 1.40 14.89
CA LEU A 165 -19.65 0.08 14.27
C LEU A 165 -18.87 -0.83 15.21
N ASP A 166 -19.29 -2.09 15.28
CA ASP A 166 -18.49 -3.16 15.86
C ASP A 166 -17.47 -3.61 14.81
N ILE A 167 -16.18 -3.42 15.09
CA ILE A 167 -15.10 -3.68 14.14
C ILE A 167 -14.28 -4.85 14.66
N ASP A 168 -14.40 -6.00 14.03
CA ASP A 168 -13.73 -7.24 14.42
C ASP A 168 -12.20 -7.14 14.38
N ASP A 169 -11.64 -6.54 13.32
CA ASP A 169 -10.20 -6.33 13.16
C ASP A 169 -9.86 -4.85 13.12
N TYR A 170 -9.91 -4.24 14.31
CA TYR A 170 -9.70 -2.80 14.47
C TYR A 170 -8.41 -2.28 13.82
N ASN A 171 -7.30 -2.99 14.00
CA ASN A 171 -6.00 -2.53 13.49
C ASN A 171 -5.92 -2.60 11.98
N ARG A 172 -6.39 -3.67 11.36
CA ARG A 172 -6.44 -3.84 9.91
C ARG A 172 -7.29 -2.74 9.27
N VAL A 173 -8.51 -2.55 9.79
CA VAL A 173 -9.45 -1.55 9.27
C VAL A 173 -8.91 -0.13 9.47
N LEU A 174 -8.31 0.17 10.63
CA LEU A 174 -7.69 1.47 10.89
C LEU A 174 -6.59 1.80 9.88
N ILE A 175 -5.73 0.84 9.57
CA ILE A 175 -4.62 1.08 8.63
C ILE A 175 -5.14 1.27 7.22
N GLY A 176 -6.04 0.40 6.76
CA GLY A 176 -6.69 0.56 5.46
C GLY A 176 -7.36 1.94 5.34
N TYR A 177 -8.07 2.34 6.39
CA TYR A 177 -8.71 3.65 6.48
C TYR A 177 -7.71 4.80 6.41
N MET A 178 -6.63 4.75 7.20
CA MET A 178 -5.61 5.81 7.22
C MET A 178 -4.93 5.99 5.88
N LEU A 179 -4.54 4.90 5.23
CA LEU A 179 -3.89 4.92 3.92
C LEU A 179 -4.84 5.48 2.85
N HIS A 180 -6.06 4.94 2.80
CA HIS A 180 -7.03 5.34 1.80
C HIS A 180 -7.46 6.80 1.98
N VAL A 181 -7.85 7.20 3.20
CA VAL A 181 -8.32 8.56 3.49
C VAL A 181 -7.20 9.58 3.31
N GLY A 182 -5.95 9.26 3.65
CA GLY A 182 -4.80 10.13 3.35
C GLY A 182 -4.69 10.44 1.84
N CYS A 183 -4.70 9.41 1.00
CA CYS A 183 -4.68 9.57 -0.46
C CYS A 183 -5.94 10.28 -0.98
N MET A 184 -7.12 9.99 -0.41
CA MET A 184 -8.39 10.62 -0.76
C MET A 184 -8.35 12.13 -0.53
N ILE A 185 -7.87 12.60 0.63
CA ILE A 185 -7.79 14.03 0.92
C ILE A 185 -6.93 14.74 -0.12
N GLU A 186 -5.79 14.16 -0.51
CA GLU A 186 -4.94 14.75 -1.56
C GLU A 186 -5.64 14.82 -2.92
N ARG A 187 -6.40 13.78 -3.31
CA ARG A 187 -7.23 13.82 -4.53
C ARG A 187 -8.28 14.92 -4.47
N CYS A 188 -8.97 15.05 -3.34
CA CYS A 188 -9.96 16.11 -3.15
C CYS A 188 -9.33 17.50 -3.27
N ILE A 189 -8.13 17.72 -2.70
CA ILE A 189 -7.38 18.99 -2.84
C ILE A 189 -7.05 19.27 -4.31
N ARG A 190 -6.63 18.27 -5.06
CA ARG A 190 -6.30 18.37 -6.48
C ARG A 190 -7.53 18.41 -7.39
N LYS A 191 -8.71 18.11 -6.86
CA LYS A 191 -9.96 17.93 -7.64
C LYS A 191 -9.84 16.79 -8.67
N GLU A 192 -9.16 15.75 -8.30
CA GLU A 192 -8.95 14.52 -9.07
C GLU A 192 -9.90 13.44 -8.56
N GLU A 193 -11.18 13.51 -8.95
CA GLU A 193 -12.16 12.49 -8.55
C GLU A 193 -11.92 11.16 -9.26
N MET A 194 -12.10 10.06 -8.50
CA MET A 194 -12.05 8.72 -9.05
C MET A 194 -13.48 8.20 -9.31
N PRO A 195 -13.76 7.65 -10.50
CA PRO A 195 -15.07 7.06 -10.77
C PRO A 195 -15.25 5.77 -9.95
N TYR A 196 -16.42 5.59 -9.36
CA TYR A 196 -16.84 4.36 -8.69
C TYR A 196 -17.99 3.72 -9.46
N VAL A 197 -17.76 2.53 -10.01
CA VAL A 197 -18.77 1.79 -10.78
C VAL A 197 -19.80 1.20 -9.81
N GLY A 198 -21.10 1.51 -10.02
CA GLY A 198 -22.16 1.02 -9.13
C GLY A 198 -22.27 1.78 -7.79
N MET A 199 -21.85 3.04 -7.75
CA MET A 199 -21.87 3.87 -6.53
C MET A 199 -23.26 3.94 -5.88
N GLU A 200 -24.31 4.17 -6.67
CA GLU A 200 -25.66 4.28 -6.12
C GLU A 200 -26.13 2.96 -5.49
N GLU A 201 -25.82 1.84 -6.13
CA GLU A 201 -26.11 0.50 -5.62
C GLU A 201 -25.34 0.21 -4.35
N ARG A 202 -24.07 0.61 -4.30
CA ARG A 202 -23.22 0.44 -3.11
C ARG A 202 -23.76 1.22 -1.91
N ILE A 203 -24.14 2.47 -2.10
CA ILE A 203 -24.72 3.31 -1.04
C ILE A 203 -26.06 2.73 -0.57
N LYS A 204 -26.93 2.32 -1.52
CA LYS A 204 -28.22 1.71 -1.18
C LYS A 204 -28.10 0.37 -0.46
N ALA A 205 -27.03 -0.36 -0.68
CA ALA A 205 -26.78 -1.64 -0.01
C ALA A 205 -26.53 -1.47 1.51
N ASP A 206 -25.92 -0.37 1.92
CA ASP A 206 -25.71 -0.04 3.34
C ASP A 206 -25.76 1.48 3.58
N GLU A 207 -26.95 2.06 3.52
CA GLU A 207 -27.19 3.49 3.81
C GLU A 207 -26.74 3.89 5.22
N LYS A 208 -26.81 2.97 6.18
CA LYS A 208 -26.38 3.23 7.56
C LYS A 208 -24.88 3.46 7.61
N LEU A 209 -24.08 2.60 7.02
CA LEU A 209 -22.64 2.73 6.93
C LEU A 209 -22.24 4.01 6.20
N TYR A 210 -22.90 4.30 5.06
CA TYR A 210 -22.70 5.54 4.32
C TYR A 210 -22.86 6.78 5.19
N HIS A 211 -23.96 6.90 5.94
CA HIS A 211 -24.20 8.06 6.79
C HIS A 211 -23.24 8.18 7.98
N ILE A 212 -22.79 7.05 8.53
CA ILE A 212 -21.77 7.03 9.59
C ILE A 212 -20.45 7.58 9.04
N ILE A 213 -20.01 7.08 7.89
CA ILE A 213 -18.76 7.51 7.25
C ILE A 213 -18.85 8.98 6.83
N GLN A 214 -19.92 9.38 6.15
CA GLN A 214 -20.15 10.77 5.76
C GLN A 214 -20.06 11.72 6.96
N THR A 215 -20.69 11.36 8.07
CA THR A 215 -20.65 12.17 9.31
C THR A 215 -19.23 12.27 9.87
N ALA A 216 -18.50 11.17 9.88
CA ALA A 216 -17.14 11.14 10.39
C ALA A 216 -16.16 11.94 9.52
N LEU A 217 -16.33 11.92 8.20
CA LEU A 217 -15.48 12.61 7.24
C LEU A 217 -15.68 14.15 7.25
N ARG A 218 -16.79 14.66 7.76
CA ARG A 218 -17.00 16.12 7.89
C ARG A 218 -15.89 16.83 8.66
N ILE A 219 -15.27 16.14 9.62
CA ILE A 219 -14.13 16.69 10.37
C ILE A 219 -12.97 17.03 9.41
N LEU A 220 -12.78 16.22 8.38
CA LEU A 220 -11.73 16.42 7.37
C LEU A 220 -12.14 17.49 6.35
N GLU A 221 -13.41 17.51 5.93
CA GLU A 221 -13.94 18.54 5.04
C GLU A 221 -13.77 19.94 5.64
N ASP A 222 -14.17 20.08 6.92
CA ASP A 222 -14.10 21.36 7.64
C ASP A 222 -12.65 21.82 7.82
N GLU A 223 -11.74 20.92 8.17
CA GLU A 223 -10.36 21.28 8.50
C GLU A 223 -9.51 21.55 7.27
N PHE A 224 -9.71 20.77 6.20
CA PHE A 224 -8.93 20.90 4.97
C PHE A 224 -9.63 21.73 3.89
N GLN A 225 -10.86 22.23 4.18
CA GLN A 225 -11.67 23.04 3.25
C GLN A 225 -11.87 22.32 1.91
N ILE A 226 -12.17 21.04 1.95
CA ILE A 226 -12.44 20.18 0.80
C ILE A 226 -13.89 19.71 0.80
N THR A 227 -14.33 19.17 -0.33
CA THR A 227 -15.60 18.43 -0.44
C THR A 227 -15.27 16.99 -0.78
N ILE A 228 -15.84 16.05 -0.05
CA ILE A 228 -15.66 14.61 -0.29
C ILE A 228 -16.90 14.12 -1.02
N SER A 229 -16.73 13.63 -2.24
CA SER A 229 -17.83 13.15 -3.07
C SER A 229 -18.35 11.78 -2.62
N ASP A 230 -19.56 11.44 -3.05
CA ASP A 230 -20.17 10.15 -2.77
C ASP A 230 -19.36 8.98 -3.32
N THR A 231 -18.63 9.19 -4.42
CA THR A 231 -17.71 8.19 -4.97
C THR A 231 -16.56 7.87 -4.01
N GLU A 232 -15.97 8.89 -3.40
CA GLU A 232 -14.90 8.71 -2.40
C GLU A 232 -15.45 8.06 -1.12
N ILE A 233 -16.68 8.40 -0.70
CA ILE A 233 -17.34 7.75 0.44
C ILE A 233 -17.59 6.27 0.15
N ALA A 234 -18.03 5.92 -1.06
CA ALA A 234 -18.25 4.53 -1.46
C ALA A 234 -16.96 3.70 -1.37
N TYR A 235 -15.82 4.25 -1.79
CA TYR A 235 -14.53 3.59 -1.60
C TYR A 235 -14.15 3.42 -0.12
N VAL A 236 -14.49 4.39 0.74
CA VAL A 236 -14.27 4.25 2.18
C VAL A 236 -15.17 3.15 2.76
N MET A 237 -16.41 3.00 2.27
CA MET A 237 -17.31 1.93 2.72
C MET A 237 -16.70 0.54 2.48
N ASP A 238 -16.00 0.33 1.36
CA ASP A 238 -15.39 -0.96 1.02
C ASP A 238 -14.32 -1.41 2.02
N ILE A 239 -13.72 -0.47 2.76
CA ILE A 239 -12.73 -0.79 3.81
C ILE A 239 -13.38 -1.53 5.00
N PHE A 240 -14.67 -1.29 5.22
CA PHE A 240 -15.44 -1.87 6.32
C PHE A 240 -16.17 -3.16 5.92
N ASP A 241 -16.16 -3.54 4.65
CA ASP A 241 -16.66 -4.84 4.22
C ASP A 241 -15.65 -5.91 4.67
N THR A 242 -15.97 -6.60 5.75
CA THR A 242 -15.23 -7.79 6.18
C THR A 242 -15.81 -9.00 5.46
N GLU A 243 -15.01 -9.62 4.57
CA GLU A 243 -15.25 -11.02 4.18
C GLU A 243 -14.90 -11.97 5.32
#